data_1bd57ad5c509936ba4af5913cfb75b2e
#
_entry.id   1bd57ad5c509936ba4af5913cfb75b2e
#
_cell.length_a   1.000
_cell.length_b   1.000
_cell.length_c   1.000
_cell.angle_alpha   90.00
_cell.angle_beta   90.00
_cell.angle_gamma   90.00
#
_symmetry.space_group_name_H-M   'P 1'
#
loop_
_entity.id
_entity.type
_entity.pdbx_description
1 polymer ?
#
loop_
_entity_poly.entity_id
_entity_poly.type
_entity_poly.pdbx_seq_one_letter_code
_entity_poly.pdbx_strand_id
1 'polypeptide(L)'
;TPTQTPTAAPTQKPATEKVTLAIDNTFINSSEYSSKWNGTVYDLLPLITASGHKVSDFTQVNVTINLLDANKNIIENTGGASIKLSVKNSDWAGFVDANGMQSGKEQGLQLDAYPSGQTALYLVVQNSTEAVKYIQITSVVMENKGKKDATEAIQSYQSLASLGEKYGFKFGTNINGAALKNTELTKLIKYHFNSTTFSNEMKAYSLLSQSASQNAY
;
A
#
# COMPACT_ATOMS: atom_id res chain seq x y z
N THR A 1 27.46 41.72 1.44
CA THR A 1 26.11 41.42 0.98
C THR A 1 25.93 39.88 0.98
N PRO A 2 24.98 39.31 1.75
CA PRO A 2 24.78 37.86 1.72
C PRO A 2 24.14 37.47 0.39
N THR A 3 24.80 36.54 -0.31
CA THR A 3 24.31 35.94 -1.55
C THR A 3 23.15 35.02 -1.21
N GLN A 4 21.95 35.33 -1.66
CA GLN A 4 20.79 34.45 -1.52
C GLN A 4 20.98 33.22 -2.38
N THR A 5 21.00 32.05 -1.75
CA THR A 5 20.91 30.76 -2.45
C THR A 5 19.58 30.66 -3.17
N PRO A 6 19.54 30.26 -4.46
CA PRO A 6 18.28 30.14 -5.18
C PRO A 6 17.37 29.12 -4.47
N THR A 7 16.17 29.57 -4.10
CA THR A 7 15.11 28.68 -3.64
C THR A 7 14.74 27.77 -4.79
N ALA A 8 14.90 26.46 -4.63
CA ALA A 8 14.44 25.48 -5.61
C ALA A 8 12.95 25.70 -5.89
N ALA A 9 12.57 25.74 -7.17
CA ALA A 9 11.18 25.84 -7.57
C ALA A 9 10.39 24.66 -6.97
N PRO A 10 9.14 24.86 -6.55
CA PRO A 10 8.33 23.77 -6.01
C PRO A 10 8.20 22.68 -7.07
N THR A 11 8.61 21.47 -6.74
CA THR A 11 8.47 20.30 -7.59
C THR A 11 6.97 20.08 -7.79
N GLN A 12 6.53 20.21 -9.02
CA GLN A 12 5.13 20.01 -9.40
C GLN A 12 4.73 18.57 -9.01
N LYS A 13 3.69 18.43 -8.18
CA LYS A 13 3.13 17.12 -7.78
C LYS A 13 2.86 16.31 -9.04
N PRO A 14 3.34 15.05 -9.15
CA PRO A 14 3.00 14.23 -10.30
C PRO A 14 1.50 14.16 -10.47
N ALA A 15 1.02 14.38 -11.68
CA ALA A 15 -0.39 14.19 -11.99
C ALA A 15 -0.78 12.75 -11.66
N THR A 16 -1.97 12.55 -11.09
CA THR A 16 -2.51 11.22 -10.82
C THR A 16 -2.67 10.49 -12.16
N GLU A 17 -1.86 9.48 -12.38
CA GLU A 17 -1.94 8.68 -13.60
C GLU A 17 -2.96 7.56 -13.38
N LYS A 18 -3.88 7.39 -14.33
CA LYS A 18 -4.87 6.31 -14.34
C LYS A 18 -4.78 5.56 -15.65
N VAL A 19 -4.68 4.24 -15.55
CA VAL A 19 -4.66 3.32 -16.69
C VAL A 19 -5.78 2.31 -16.53
N THR A 20 -6.75 2.34 -17.43
CA THR A 20 -7.82 1.33 -17.49
C THR A 20 -7.30 0.11 -18.23
N LEU A 21 -7.34 -1.04 -17.58
CA LEU A 21 -6.93 -2.31 -18.20
C LEU A 21 -8.02 -2.81 -19.14
N ALA A 22 -7.62 -3.36 -20.29
CA ALA A 22 -8.51 -4.00 -21.26
C ALA A 22 -8.90 -5.38 -20.73
N ILE A 23 -9.92 -5.43 -19.88
CA ILE A 23 -10.47 -6.67 -19.34
C ILE A 23 -11.58 -7.20 -20.23
N ASP A 24 -11.73 -8.52 -20.27
CA ASP A 24 -12.90 -9.16 -20.87
C ASP A 24 -14.07 -9.01 -19.88
N ASN A 25 -15.11 -8.29 -20.28
CA ASN A 25 -16.32 -8.08 -19.51
C ASN A 25 -17.28 -9.26 -19.55
N THR A 26 -16.80 -10.45 -19.86
CA THR A 26 -17.62 -11.66 -19.84
C THR A 26 -18.09 -12.00 -18.44
N PHE A 27 -19.24 -12.65 -18.35
CA PHE A 27 -19.74 -13.15 -17.08
C PHE A 27 -18.86 -14.30 -16.57
N ILE A 28 -18.47 -14.24 -15.32
CA ILE A 28 -17.85 -15.37 -14.65
C ILE A 28 -18.97 -16.36 -14.30
N ASN A 29 -18.83 -17.59 -14.77
CA ASN A 29 -19.85 -18.61 -14.56
C ASN A 29 -20.00 -18.94 -13.09
N SER A 30 -21.22 -18.87 -12.58
CA SER A 30 -21.57 -19.14 -11.18
C SER A 30 -21.41 -20.61 -10.78
N SER A 31 -21.17 -21.53 -11.70
CA SER A 31 -20.84 -22.90 -11.29
C SER A 31 -19.61 -22.94 -10.38
N GLU A 32 -18.70 -22.01 -10.58
CA GLU A 32 -17.56 -21.78 -9.69
C GLU A 32 -17.96 -21.10 -8.37
N TYR A 33 -19.12 -20.45 -8.37
CA TYR A 33 -19.67 -19.72 -7.24
C TYR A 33 -20.92 -20.39 -6.62
N SER A 34 -21.14 -21.67 -6.92
CA SER A 34 -22.29 -22.43 -6.40
C SER A 34 -22.27 -22.59 -4.89
N SER A 35 -21.11 -22.46 -4.27
CA SER A 35 -20.94 -22.46 -2.82
C SER A 35 -20.21 -21.20 -2.35
N LYS A 36 -20.43 -20.87 -1.09
CA LYS A 36 -19.73 -19.77 -0.44
C LYS A 36 -18.21 -19.95 -0.55
N TRP A 37 -17.49 -18.88 -0.89
CA TRP A 37 -16.03 -18.82 -1.01
C TRP A 37 -15.43 -19.50 -2.26
N ASN A 38 -16.21 -19.95 -3.17
CA ASN A 38 -15.70 -20.24 -4.51
C ASN A 38 -15.25 -18.95 -5.20
N GLY A 39 -14.29 -19.05 -6.06
CA GLY A 39 -13.72 -17.87 -6.67
C GLY A 39 -13.01 -18.12 -8.00
N THR A 40 -12.64 -17.04 -8.64
CA THR A 40 -11.89 -17.00 -9.88
C THR A 40 -10.69 -16.08 -9.76
N VAL A 41 -9.66 -16.37 -10.55
CA VAL A 41 -8.39 -15.68 -10.56
C VAL A 41 -8.14 -15.06 -11.93
N TYR A 42 -7.82 -13.77 -11.95
CA TYR A 42 -7.42 -13.04 -13.15
C TYR A 42 -5.95 -12.63 -13.03
N ASP A 43 -5.16 -12.94 -14.04
CA ASP A 43 -3.79 -12.41 -14.11
C ASP A 43 -3.82 -11.00 -14.71
N LEU A 44 -3.51 -10.01 -13.90
CA LEU A 44 -3.45 -8.60 -14.32
C LEU A 44 -2.12 -8.24 -14.98
N LEU A 45 -1.05 -8.99 -14.77
CA LEU A 45 0.27 -8.63 -15.23
C LEU A 45 0.38 -8.55 -16.76
N PRO A 46 -0.18 -9.48 -17.56
CA PRO A 46 -0.18 -9.35 -19.02
C PRO A 46 -0.88 -8.08 -19.50
N LEU A 47 -1.98 -7.69 -18.86
CA LEU A 47 -2.74 -6.49 -19.21
C LEU A 47 -2.00 -5.21 -18.86
N ILE A 48 -1.31 -5.19 -17.71
CA ILE A 48 -0.46 -4.08 -17.30
C ILE A 48 0.71 -3.93 -18.28
N THR A 49 1.36 -5.02 -18.65
CA THR A 49 2.48 -5.03 -19.61
C THR A 49 2.02 -4.57 -20.99
N ALA A 50 0.86 -5.05 -21.46
CA ALA A 50 0.29 -4.63 -22.74
C ALA A 50 -0.08 -3.13 -22.77
N SER A 51 -0.36 -2.51 -21.63
CA SER A 51 -0.58 -1.07 -21.51
C SER A 51 0.72 -0.24 -21.50
N GLY A 52 1.89 -0.90 -21.56
CA GLY A 52 3.20 -0.24 -21.55
C GLY A 52 3.74 0.09 -20.16
N HIS A 53 3.11 -0.43 -19.11
CA HIS A 53 3.43 -0.12 -17.72
C HIS A 53 3.98 -1.33 -16.94
N LYS A 54 4.44 -1.05 -15.73
CA LYS A 54 4.85 -2.03 -14.71
C LYS A 54 3.98 -1.86 -13.46
N VAL A 55 3.85 -2.90 -12.65
CA VAL A 55 3.11 -2.81 -11.36
C VAL A 55 3.66 -1.71 -10.47
N SER A 56 4.98 -1.51 -10.48
CA SER A 56 5.65 -0.47 -9.69
C SER A 56 5.30 0.98 -10.07
N ASP A 57 4.68 1.19 -11.22
CA ASP A 57 4.26 2.51 -11.68
C ASP A 57 2.98 2.97 -10.96
N PHE A 58 2.31 2.07 -10.24
CA PHE A 58 1.03 2.30 -9.60
C PHE A 58 1.07 2.06 -8.08
N THR A 59 0.14 2.69 -7.38
CA THR A 59 -0.03 2.55 -5.93
C THR A 59 -1.32 1.84 -5.56
N GLN A 60 -2.25 1.69 -6.49
CA GLN A 60 -3.58 1.15 -6.23
C GLN A 60 -4.17 0.48 -7.46
N VAL A 61 -4.94 -0.57 -7.22
CA VAL A 61 -5.86 -1.18 -8.20
C VAL A 61 -7.29 -0.85 -7.79
N ASN A 62 -8.05 -0.22 -8.65
CA ASN A 62 -9.47 0.06 -8.44
C ASN A 62 -10.29 -0.94 -9.26
N VAL A 63 -11.20 -1.64 -8.62
CA VAL A 63 -12.03 -2.69 -9.24
C VAL A 63 -13.50 -2.34 -9.07
N THR A 64 -14.26 -2.45 -10.15
CA THR A 64 -15.72 -2.37 -10.14
C THR A 64 -16.29 -3.68 -10.66
N ILE A 65 -17.29 -4.21 -9.97
CA ILE A 65 -17.97 -5.45 -10.31
C ILE A 65 -19.48 -5.27 -10.28
N ASN A 66 -20.19 -6.12 -11.00
CA ASN A 66 -21.61 -6.37 -10.80
C ASN A 66 -21.81 -7.78 -10.24
N LEU A 67 -22.64 -7.90 -9.24
CA LEU A 67 -23.10 -9.15 -8.66
C LEU A 67 -24.43 -9.50 -9.30
N LEU A 68 -24.60 -10.72 -9.78
CA LEU A 68 -25.73 -11.11 -10.59
C LEU A 68 -26.41 -12.36 -10.01
N ASP A 69 -27.75 -12.39 -10.10
CA ASP A 69 -28.57 -13.56 -9.78
C ASP A 69 -28.50 -14.64 -10.89
N ALA A 70 -29.30 -15.70 -10.73
CA ALA A 70 -29.39 -16.79 -11.71
C ALA A 70 -29.94 -16.33 -13.07
N ASN A 71 -30.69 -15.24 -13.11
CA ASN A 71 -31.25 -14.65 -14.33
C ASN A 71 -30.35 -13.55 -14.92
N LYS A 72 -29.17 -13.35 -14.35
CA LYS A 72 -28.21 -12.30 -14.70
C LYS A 72 -28.71 -10.88 -14.39
N ASN A 73 -29.66 -10.73 -13.50
CA ASN A 73 -30.04 -9.41 -13.00
C ASN A 73 -29.05 -8.93 -11.93
N ILE A 74 -28.81 -7.64 -11.90
CA ILE A 74 -27.94 -7.03 -10.88
C ILE A 74 -28.60 -7.17 -9.52
N ILE A 75 -27.84 -7.67 -8.55
CA ILE A 75 -28.24 -7.77 -7.16
C ILE A 75 -27.56 -6.62 -6.40
N GLU A 76 -28.36 -5.84 -5.70
CA GLU A 76 -27.89 -4.79 -4.80
C GLU A 76 -27.94 -5.26 -3.35
N ASN A 77 -27.02 -4.79 -2.51
CA ASN A 77 -27.01 -4.97 -1.07
C ASN A 77 -27.02 -6.41 -0.54
N THR A 78 -26.29 -7.32 -1.22
CA THR A 78 -26.21 -8.72 -0.82
C THR A 78 -25.01 -8.93 0.04
N GLY A 79 -24.53 -8.82 0.94
CA GLY A 79 -23.25 -9.19 1.57
C GLY A 79 -22.05 -9.35 0.62
N GLY A 80 -22.31 -9.35 -0.67
CA GLY A 80 -21.37 -9.10 -1.74
C GLY A 80 -20.39 -10.22 -2.06
N ALA A 81 -19.29 -9.81 -2.67
CA ALA A 81 -18.13 -10.64 -2.93
C ALA A 81 -16.91 -10.09 -2.20
N SER A 82 -15.87 -10.87 -2.08
CA SER A 82 -14.56 -10.37 -1.69
C SER A 82 -13.63 -10.33 -2.90
N ILE A 83 -12.76 -9.31 -2.94
CA ILE A 83 -11.69 -9.22 -3.92
C ILE A 83 -10.35 -9.15 -3.18
N LYS A 84 -9.32 -9.72 -3.79
CA LYS A 84 -7.98 -9.78 -3.23
C LYS A 84 -6.94 -9.57 -4.32
N LEU A 85 -5.77 -9.08 -3.94
CA LEU A 85 -4.59 -9.14 -4.80
C LEU A 85 -3.63 -10.19 -4.23
N SER A 86 -3.09 -11.03 -5.10
CA SER A 86 -2.16 -12.10 -4.76
C SER A 86 -1.03 -12.19 -5.78
N VAL A 87 0.07 -12.79 -5.37
CA VAL A 87 1.20 -13.14 -6.25
C VAL A 87 1.18 -14.62 -6.67
N LYS A 88 0.20 -15.38 -6.20
CA LYS A 88 0.01 -16.79 -6.54
C LYS A 88 -1.43 -17.04 -6.97
N ASN A 89 -1.63 -17.76 -8.05
CA ASN A 89 -2.95 -18.08 -8.55
C ASN A 89 -3.78 -19.03 -7.65
N SER A 90 -3.11 -19.71 -6.71
CA SER A 90 -3.72 -20.60 -5.71
C SER A 90 -3.81 -19.98 -4.31
N ASP A 91 -3.40 -18.73 -4.15
CA ASP A 91 -3.39 -18.04 -2.86
C ASP A 91 -4.67 -17.24 -2.64
N TRP A 92 -5.66 -17.87 -2.05
CA TRP A 92 -6.94 -17.24 -1.71
C TRP A 92 -6.84 -16.22 -0.56
N ALA A 93 -5.72 -16.16 0.15
CA ALA A 93 -5.51 -15.16 1.18
C ALA A 93 -5.13 -13.79 0.62
N GLY A 94 -4.27 -13.78 -0.43
CA GLY A 94 -3.75 -12.55 -1.00
C GLY A 94 -2.83 -11.77 -0.04
N PHE A 95 -2.34 -10.61 -0.48
CA PHE A 95 -1.58 -9.66 0.35
C PHE A 95 -2.39 -8.41 0.70
N VAL A 96 -3.50 -8.17 0.02
CA VAL A 96 -4.51 -7.15 0.34
C VAL A 96 -5.87 -7.66 -0.07
N ASP A 97 -6.90 -7.35 0.70
CA ASP A 97 -8.27 -7.76 0.42
C ASP A 97 -9.29 -6.67 0.75
N ALA A 98 -10.48 -6.81 0.16
CA ALA A 98 -11.66 -6.06 0.51
C ALA A 98 -12.88 -6.98 0.45
N ASN A 99 -13.76 -6.86 1.43
CA ASN A 99 -14.96 -7.64 1.57
C ASN A 99 -16.21 -6.79 1.37
N GLY A 100 -17.33 -7.44 1.12
CA GLY A 100 -18.61 -6.74 1.01
C GLY A 100 -18.74 -5.90 -0.25
N MET A 101 -18.09 -6.29 -1.35
CA MET A 101 -18.23 -5.63 -2.64
C MET A 101 -19.68 -5.56 -3.07
N GLN A 102 -20.11 -4.38 -3.49
CA GLN A 102 -21.45 -4.11 -4.00
C GLN A 102 -21.41 -3.84 -5.50
N SER A 103 -22.50 -4.17 -6.20
CA SER A 103 -22.65 -3.92 -7.62
C SER A 103 -22.45 -2.44 -7.96
N GLY A 104 -21.64 -2.18 -8.99
CA GLY A 104 -21.38 -0.85 -9.51
C GLY A 104 -20.57 0.07 -8.60
N LYS A 105 -20.07 -0.40 -7.46
CA LYS A 105 -19.21 0.37 -6.57
C LYS A 105 -17.74 0.06 -6.81
N GLU A 106 -16.96 1.10 -7.01
CA GLU A 106 -15.50 1.00 -7.13
C GLU A 106 -14.89 0.70 -5.76
N GLN A 107 -13.98 -0.25 -5.71
CA GLN A 107 -13.18 -0.60 -4.55
C GLN A 107 -11.70 -0.53 -4.88
N GLY A 108 -10.96 0.27 -4.13
CA GLY A 108 -9.50 0.35 -4.24
C GLY A 108 -8.78 -0.66 -3.37
N LEU A 109 -7.79 -1.33 -3.95
CA LEU A 109 -6.85 -2.23 -3.28
C LEU A 109 -5.45 -1.64 -3.40
N GLN A 110 -4.78 -1.44 -2.27
CA GLN A 110 -3.44 -0.85 -2.21
C GLN A 110 -2.37 -1.83 -2.69
N LEU A 111 -1.37 -1.31 -3.40
CA LEU A 111 -0.22 -2.08 -3.89
C LEU A 111 1.02 -1.96 -2.99
N ASP A 112 0.94 -1.23 -1.87
CA ASP A 112 2.09 -1.01 -0.98
C ASP A 112 2.69 -2.30 -0.42
N ALA A 113 1.85 -3.33 -0.22
CA ALA A 113 2.26 -4.65 0.23
C ALA A 113 2.68 -5.59 -0.91
N TYR A 114 2.71 -5.13 -2.17
CA TYR A 114 3.18 -5.96 -3.28
C TYR A 114 4.66 -6.28 -3.11
N PRO A 115 5.02 -7.58 -2.98
CA PRO A 115 6.41 -7.94 -2.69
C PRO A 115 7.33 -7.62 -3.88
N SER A 116 8.54 -7.20 -3.58
CA SER A 116 9.54 -6.94 -4.62
C SER A 116 9.95 -8.23 -5.34
N GLY A 117 10.30 -8.13 -6.62
CA GLY A 117 10.79 -9.25 -7.42
C GLY A 117 9.72 -10.25 -7.87
N GLN A 118 8.43 -9.93 -7.67
CA GLN A 118 7.34 -10.77 -8.18
C GLN A 118 7.14 -10.58 -9.68
N THR A 119 6.73 -11.69 -10.33
CA THR A 119 6.44 -11.74 -11.77
C THR A 119 4.99 -12.01 -12.07
N ALA A 120 4.11 -11.86 -11.09
CA ALA A 120 2.68 -12.08 -11.22
C ALA A 120 1.90 -11.10 -10.33
N LEU A 121 0.72 -10.70 -10.78
CA LEU A 121 -0.28 -9.97 -10.00
C LEU A 121 -1.65 -10.51 -10.34
N TYR A 122 -2.25 -11.23 -9.41
CA TYR A 122 -3.57 -11.83 -9.59
C TYR A 122 -4.64 -11.06 -8.85
N LEU A 123 -5.72 -10.73 -9.54
CA LEU A 123 -6.98 -10.34 -8.93
C LEU A 123 -7.78 -11.61 -8.65
N VAL A 124 -8.04 -11.90 -7.40
CA VAL A 124 -8.85 -13.03 -6.94
C VAL A 124 -10.21 -12.48 -6.54
N VAL A 125 -11.27 -13.02 -7.13
CA VAL A 125 -12.65 -12.66 -6.81
C VAL A 125 -13.34 -13.86 -6.22
N GLN A 126 -13.88 -13.73 -5.00
CA GLN A 126 -14.58 -14.80 -4.29
C GLN A 126 -16.01 -14.41 -3.98
N ASN A 127 -16.93 -15.34 -4.20
CA ASN A 127 -18.32 -15.18 -3.77
C ASN A 127 -18.42 -15.30 -2.24
N SER A 128 -19.08 -14.37 -1.61
CA SER A 128 -19.33 -14.38 -0.16
C SER A 128 -20.74 -14.78 0.23
N THR A 129 -21.62 -14.98 -0.73
CA THR A 129 -23.04 -15.37 -0.51
C THR A 129 -23.57 -16.27 -1.63
N GLU A 130 -24.47 -17.18 -1.30
CA GLU A 130 -25.11 -18.06 -2.28
C GLU A 130 -26.10 -17.35 -3.20
N ALA A 131 -26.54 -16.16 -2.85
CA ALA A 131 -27.44 -15.36 -3.68
C ALA A 131 -26.79 -14.93 -5.00
N VAL A 132 -25.48 -14.72 -4.99
CA VAL A 132 -24.70 -14.37 -6.18
C VAL A 132 -24.43 -15.61 -6.99
N LYS A 133 -24.87 -15.62 -8.24
CA LYS A 133 -24.64 -16.72 -9.19
C LYS A 133 -23.64 -16.38 -10.27
N TYR A 134 -23.50 -15.11 -10.60
CA TYR A 134 -22.49 -14.63 -11.56
C TYR A 134 -21.84 -13.36 -11.03
N ILE A 135 -20.58 -13.14 -11.40
CA ILE A 135 -19.86 -11.90 -11.17
C ILE A 135 -19.35 -11.40 -12.50
N GLN A 136 -19.63 -10.14 -12.79
CA GLN A 136 -19.09 -9.44 -13.93
C GLN A 136 -18.10 -8.39 -13.43
N ILE A 137 -16.86 -8.47 -13.88
CA ILE A 137 -15.90 -7.38 -13.66
C ILE A 137 -16.15 -6.34 -14.74
N THR A 138 -16.54 -5.15 -14.34
CA THR A 138 -16.87 -4.07 -15.29
C THR A 138 -15.72 -3.11 -15.50
N SER A 139 -14.82 -3.00 -14.55
CA SER A 139 -13.65 -2.12 -14.66
C SER A 139 -12.52 -2.56 -13.75
N VAL A 140 -11.29 -2.48 -14.26
CA VAL A 140 -10.05 -2.53 -13.47
C VAL A 140 -9.18 -1.35 -13.89
N VAL A 141 -8.92 -0.45 -12.96
CA VAL A 141 -8.14 0.76 -13.18
C VAL A 141 -6.91 0.74 -12.28
N MET A 142 -5.75 0.76 -12.89
CA MET A 142 -4.49 0.99 -12.18
C MET A 142 -4.34 2.49 -11.93
N GLU A 143 -4.02 2.88 -10.72
CA GLU A 143 -3.93 4.29 -10.34
C GLU A 143 -2.63 4.57 -9.59
N ASN A 144 -1.92 5.60 -10.03
CA ASN A 144 -0.85 6.19 -9.26
C ASN A 144 -1.37 7.45 -8.54
N LYS A 145 -1.76 7.30 -7.28
CA LYS A 145 -2.16 8.45 -6.44
C LYS A 145 -0.98 9.30 -5.97
N GLY A 146 0.23 9.00 -6.46
CA GLY A 146 1.46 9.38 -5.82
C GLY A 146 1.56 8.62 -4.49
N LYS A 147 2.68 8.03 -4.18
CA LYS A 147 2.94 7.70 -2.79
C LYS A 147 2.82 9.03 -2.06
N LYS A 148 1.79 9.20 -1.24
CA LYS A 148 1.88 10.24 -0.22
C LYS A 148 3.15 9.88 0.51
N ASP A 149 4.17 10.67 0.30
CA ASP A 149 5.35 10.56 1.13
C ASP A 149 4.81 10.69 2.54
N ALA A 150 4.84 9.60 3.30
CA ALA A 150 4.33 9.60 4.67
C ALA A 150 5.01 10.75 5.45
N THR A 151 6.22 11.10 5.05
CA THR A 151 7.00 12.21 5.54
C THR A 151 6.34 13.56 5.21
N GLU A 152 5.87 13.80 3.97
CA GLU A 152 5.16 15.03 3.61
C GLU A 152 3.81 15.15 4.33
N ALA A 153 3.05 14.06 4.41
CA ALA A 153 1.79 14.05 5.14
C ALA A 153 1.98 14.37 6.63
N ILE A 154 3.02 13.83 7.25
CA ILE A 154 3.31 14.05 8.67
C ILE A 154 3.90 15.45 8.90
N GLN A 155 4.71 15.96 8.00
CA GLN A 155 5.25 17.33 8.05
C GLN A 155 4.19 18.41 7.84
N SER A 156 2.98 18.06 7.36
CA SER A 156 1.86 19.01 7.31
C SER A 156 1.28 19.33 8.71
N TYR A 157 1.58 18.52 9.71
CA TYR A 157 1.21 18.77 11.10
C TYR A 157 2.33 19.51 11.84
N GLN A 158 1.97 20.24 12.90
CA GLN A 158 2.94 20.86 13.77
C GLN A 158 3.87 19.79 14.36
N SER A 159 5.18 20.03 14.36
CA SER A 159 6.14 19.06 14.89
C SER A 159 6.00 18.88 16.41
N LEU A 160 6.24 17.67 16.89
CA LEU A 160 6.28 17.40 18.33
C LEU A 160 7.37 18.22 19.02
N ALA A 161 8.50 18.42 18.35
CA ALA A 161 9.60 19.27 18.85
C ALA A 161 9.11 20.70 19.14
N SER A 162 8.40 21.34 18.19
CA SER A 162 7.90 22.70 18.39
C SER A 162 6.79 22.79 19.44
N LEU A 163 5.97 21.74 19.56
CA LEU A 163 4.99 21.64 20.65
C LEU A 163 5.68 21.51 22.00
N GLY A 164 6.73 20.68 22.08
CA GLY A 164 7.52 20.54 23.30
C GLY A 164 8.16 21.85 23.73
N GLU A 165 8.77 22.57 22.81
CA GLU A 165 9.38 23.90 23.07
C GLU A 165 8.37 24.89 23.64
N LYS A 166 7.15 24.90 23.08
CA LYS A 166 6.04 25.75 23.55
C LYS A 166 5.70 25.49 25.03
N TYR A 167 5.81 24.24 25.48
CA TYR A 167 5.45 23.81 26.83
C TYR A 167 6.67 23.51 27.73
N GLY A 168 7.87 23.81 27.26
CA GLY A 168 9.09 23.73 28.08
C GLY A 168 9.69 22.34 28.25
N PHE A 169 9.35 21.36 27.34
CA PHE A 169 9.94 20.03 27.40
C PHE A 169 10.45 19.56 26.01
N LYS A 170 11.28 18.53 26.00
CA LYS A 170 11.84 17.95 24.79
C LYS A 170 11.13 16.65 24.45
N PHE A 171 10.81 16.46 23.16
CA PHE A 171 10.44 15.17 22.63
C PHE A 171 11.68 14.44 22.15
N GLY A 172 11.86 13.22 22.66
CA GLY A 172 12.95 12.34 22.28
C GLY A 172 12.47 11.08 21.60
N THR A 173 13.35 10.47 20.81
CA THR A 173 13.14 9.14 20.22
C THR A 173 14.36 8.27 20.37
N ASN A 174 14.15 6.96 20.28
CA ASN A 174 15.23 5.98 20.22
C ASN A 174 15.54 5.64 18.77
N ILE A 175 16.82 5.63 18.41
CA ILE A 175 17.28 5.29 17.06
C ILE A 175 18.37 4.20 17.10
N ASN A 176 18.53 3.51 16.00
CA ASN A 176 19.60 2.56 15.77
C ASN A 176 20.32 2.84 14.44
N GLY A 177 21.41 2.15 14.18
CA GLY A 177 22.20 2.34 12.97
C GLY A 177 21.41 2.06 11.67
N ALA A 178 20.44 1.15 11.70
CA ALA A 178 19.58 0.90 10.55
C ALA A 178 18.62 2.07 10.29
N ALA A 179 18.06 2.68 11.33
CA ALA A 179 17.22 3.86 11.22
C ALA A 179 17.94 5.04 10.55
N LEU A 180 19.24 5.24 10.84
CA LEU A 180 20.03 6.29 10.22
C LEU A 180 20.27 6.09 8.72
N LYS A 181 20.21 4.87 8.22
CA LYS A 181 20.34 4.55 6.79
C LYS A 181 19.04 4.78 6.02
N ASN A 182 17.92 4.91 6.71
CA ASN A 182 16.63 5.19 6.10
C ASN A 182 16.41 6.71 6.03
N THR A 183 16.54 7.25 4.82
CA THR A 183 16.46 8.70 4.57
C THR A 183 15.12 9.30 5.00
N GLU A 184 14.01 8.60 4.73
CA GLU A 184 12.66 9.09 5.06
C GLU A 184 12.42 9.08 6.57
N LEU A 185 12.83 8.00 7.24
CA LEU A 185 12.76 7.93 8.70
C LEU A 185 13.65 9.00 9.35
N THR A 186 14.82 9.27 8.81
CA THR A 186 15.74 10.32 9.29
C THR A 186 15.12 11.71 9.14
N LYS A 187 14.45 12.01 8.03
CA LYS A 187 13.70 13.28 7.85
C LYS A 187 12.60 13.42 8.90
N LEU A 188 11.83 12.36 9.12
CA LEU A 188 10.77 12.32 10.11
C LEU A 188 11.28 12.56 11.53
N ILE A 189 12.37 11.88 11.91
CA ILE A 189 13.00 12.03 13.20
C ILE A 189 13.47 13.49 13.39
N LYS A 190 14.15 14.07 12.42
CA LYS A 190 14.61 15.47 12.47
C LYS A 190 13.48 16.47 12.57
N TYR A 191 12.31 16.16 12.01
CA TYR A 191 11.17 17.06 12.05
C TYR A 191 10.45 17.02 13.40
N HIS A 192 10.23 15.82 13.97
CA HIS A 192 9.40 15.66 15.16
C HIS A 192 10.18 15.68 16.49
N PHE A 193 11.49 15.37 16.47
CA PHE A 193 12.24 15.15 17.70
C PHE A 193 13.44 16.08 17.80
N ASN A 194 13.63 16.67 18.96
CA ASN A 194 14.77 17.52 19.31
C ASN A 194 15.75 16.84 20.28
N SER A 195 15.52 15.55 20.57
CA SER A 195 16.40 14.71 21.38
C SER A 195 16.37 13.27 20.83
N THR A 196 17.52 12.60 20.85
CA THR A 196 17.64 11.20 20.43
C THR A 196 18.51 10.42 21.38
N THR A 197 18.20 9.14 21.53
CA THR A 197 19.02 8.17 22.25
C THR A 197 19.27 6.96 21.34
N PHE A 198 20.50 6.47 21.30
CA PHE A 198 20.81 5.26 20.57
C PHE A 198 20.36 4.01 21.34
N SER A 199 19.83 3.01 20.60
CA SER A 199 19.34 1.76 21.20
C SER A 199 20.45 0.99 21.90
N ASN A 200 21.45 0.61 21.15
CA ASN A 200 22.56 -0.22 21.60
C ASN A 200 23.92 0.40 21.30
N GLU A 201 24.00 1.23 20.27
CA GLU A 201 25.26 1.70 19.68
C GLU A 201 26.09 2.57 20.66
N MET A 202 25.44 3.21 21.62
CA MET A 202 26.12 4.00 22.67
C MET A 202 26.14 3.33 24.05
N LYS A 203 25.76 2.07 24.14
CA LYS A 203 25.92 1.32 25.39
C LYS A 203 27.36 0.88 25.57
N ALA A 204 27.78 0.74 26.83
CA ALA A 204 29.16 0.40 27.17
C ALA A 204 29.70 -0.81 26.38
N TYR A 205 28.89 -1.87 26.23
CA TYR A 205 29.31 -3.08 25.52
C TYR A 205 29.47 -2.87 23.99
N SER A 206 28.88 -1.82 23.44
CA SER A 206 29.02 -1.48 22.01
C SER A 206 30.19 -0.55 21.75
N LEU A 207 30.57 0.28 22.73
CA LEU A 207 31.65 1.24 22.63
C LEU A 207 32.98 0.70 23.14
N LEU A 208 32.92 -0.20 24.11
CA LEU A 208 34.11 -0.77 24.76
C LEU A 208 34.30 -2.21 24.30
N SER A 209 35.52 -2.53 23.91
CA SER A 209 35.88 -3.92 23.71
C SER A 209 35.93 -4.63 25.06
N GLN A 210 35.23 -5.75 25.21
CA GLN A 210 35.24 -6.53 26.45
C GLN A 210 36.66 -6.95 26.81
N SER A 211 37.49 -7.35 25.85
CA SER A 211 38.87 -7.77 26.06
C SER A 211 39.77 -6.58 26.47
N ALA A 212 39.53 -5.37 25.91
CA ALA A 212 40.29 -4.18 26.29
C ALA A 212 39.91 -3.71 27.71
N SER A 213 38.64 -3.78 28.08
CA SER A 213 38.19 -3.39 29.43
C SER A 213 38.57 -4.38 30.51
N GLN A 214 38.72 -5.65 30.20
CA GLN A 214 39.23 -6.67 31.15
C GLN A 214 40.71 -6.55 31.44
N ASN A 215 41.48 -5.94 30.56
CA ASN A 215 42.93 -5.78 30.69
C ASN A 215 43.31 -4.40 31.26
N ALA A 216 42.36 -3.60 31.64
CA ALA A 216 42.59 -2.24 32.18
C ALA A 216 42.65 -2.18 33.70
N TYR A 217 42.64 -3.33 34.40
CA TYR A 217 42.78 -3.45 35.86
C TYR A 217 43.91 -4.37 36.22
#